data_6a76b15d462f173db49cf83bb4b96c3c
#
_entry.id   6a76b15d462f173db49cf83bb4b96c3c
#
_cell.length_a   1.000
_cell.length_b   1.000
_cell.length_c   1.000
_cell.angle_alpha   90.00
_cell.angle_beta   90.00
_cell.angle_gamma   90.00
#
_symmetry.space_group_name_H-M   'P 1'
#
loop_
_entity.id
_entity.type
_entity.pdbx_description
1 polymer ?
#
loop_
_entity_poly.entity_id
_entity_poly.type
_entity_poly.pdbx_seq_one_letter_code
_entity_poly.pdbx_strand_id
1 'polypeptide(L)'
;VAKQVPERGKSQGANAAARKQAAAANPRRQKLWRDLALIAIAPLLLYLLASLATYSATDPGWSHTGSVVAPVHNMGGKFGAWIADVLLQLFGYVAFLLPVVIGAISWIALFGMDSDGDGEPDLGPALRLVGIVGFLIAGTGLLHLRLFSGDV
;
A
#
# COMPACT_ATOMS: atom_id res chain seq x y z
N VAL A 1 -49.44 -20.78 35.98
CA VAL A 1 -49.49 -19.86 34.85
C VAL A 1 -48.07 -19.51 34.49
N ALA A 2 -47.50 -20.18 33.49
CA ALA A 2 -46.15 -19.91 33.00
C ALA A 2 -46.18 -18.67 32.07
N LYS A 3 -45.47 -17.62 32.46
CA LYS A 3 -45.31 -16.38 31.70
C LYS A 3 -44.30 -16.59 30.58
N GLN A 4 -44.78 -16.73 29.34
CA GLN A 4 -43.92 -16.74 28.16
C GLN A 4 -43.29 -15.37 28.00
N VAL A 5 -41.97 -15.30 28.14
CA VAL A 5 -41.16 -14.10 27.83
C VAL A 5 -41.00 -14.04 26.31
N PRO A 6 -41.32 -12.92 25.63
CA PRO A 6 -41.33 -12.87 24.19
C PRO A 6 -39.90 -12.91 23.61
N GLU A 7 -39.66 -13.88 22.72
CA GLU A 7 -38.39 -14.04 21.95
C GLU A 7 -38.09 -12.92 20.91
N ARG A 8 -38.73 -11.77 21.03
CA ARG A 8 -38.62 -10.65 20.07
C ARG A 8 -37.21 -10.06 19.96
N GLY A 9 -36.37 -10.13 21.00
CA GLY A 9 -35.03 -9.58 20.97
C GLY A 9 -34.02 -10.40 20.17
N LYS A 10 -34.18 -11.74 20.18
CA LYS A 10 -33.28 -12.65 19.43
C LYS A 10 -33.53 -12.59 17.91
N SER A 11 -34.81 -12.48 17.52
CA SER A 11 -35.17 -12.36 16.09
C SER A 11 -34.73 -11.02 15.45
N GLN A 12 -34.73 -9.92 16.20
CA GLN A 12 -34.26 -8.63 15.70
C GLN A 12 -32.76 -8.61 15.53
N GLY A 13 -31.98 -9.21 16.44
CA GLY A 13 -30.52 -9.36 16.33
C GLY A 13 -30.12 -10.23 15.15
N ALA A 14 -30.78 -11.36 14.95
CA ALA A 14 -30.57 -12.26 13.82
C ALA A 14 -30.89 -11.58 12.47
N ASN A 15 -31.98 -10.82 12.39
CA ASN A 15 -32.35 -10.08 11.18
C ASN A 15 -31.40 -8.91 10.89
N ALA A 16 -30.86 -8.26 11.91
CA ALA A 16 -29.85 -7.22 11.74
C ALA A 16 -28.50 -7.80 11.27
N ALA A 17 -28.10 -8.94 11.81
CA ALA A 17 -26.91 -9.67 11.36
C ALA A 17 -27.06 -10.19 9.92
N ALA A 18 -28.22 -10.77 9.59
CA ALA A 18 -28.52 -11.23 8.22
C ALA A 18 -28.55 -10.05 7.21
N ARG A 19 -29.07 -8.88 7.60
CA ARG A 19 -29.03 -7.67 6.75
C ARG A 19 -27.62 -7.12 6.57
N LYS A 20 -26.77 -7.17 7.61
CA LYS A 20 -25.35 -6.81 7.50
C LYS A 20 -24.60 -7.78 6.59
N GLN A 21 -24.83 -9.07 6.71
CA GLN A 21 -24.25 -10.09 5.83
C GLN A 21 -24.74 -9.97 4.39
N ALA A 22 -26.04 -9.74 4.18
CA ALA A 22 -26.59 -9.49 2.83
C ALA A 22 -26.09 -8.19 2.20
N ALA A 23 -25.85 -7.15 2.99
CA ALA A 23 -25.26 -5.90 2.51
C ALA A 23 -23.75 -6.07 2.19
N ALA A 24 -23.03 -6.91 2.94
CA ALA A 24 -21.64 -7.27 2.67
C ALA A 24 -21.49 -8.21 1.46
N ALA A 25 -22.48 -9.05 1.19
CA ALA A 25 -22.49 -10.06 0.13
C ALA A 25 -23.04 -9.58 -1.23
N ASN A 26 -23.09 -8.24 -1.50
CA ASN A 26 -23.48 -7.76 -2.83
C ASN A 26 -22.28 -7.82 -3.79
N PRO A 27 -22.18 -8.85 -4.65
CA PRO A 27 -20.99 -9.07 -5.51
C PRO A 27 -20.77 -7.91 -6.49
N ARG A 28 -21.83 -7.21 -6.90
CA ARG A 28 -21.73 -6.02 -7.76
C ARG A 28 -21.05 -4.86 -7.03
N ARG A 29 -21.39 -4.65 -5.77
CA ARG A 29 -20.79 -3.58 -4.97
C ARG A 29 -19.32 -3.86 -4.67
N GLN A 30 -18.99 -5.10 -4.35
CA GLN A 30 -17.61 -5.53 -4.10
C GLN A 30 -16.75 -5.37 -5.36
N LYS A 31 -17.27 -5.78 -6.52
CA LYS A 31 -16.59 -5.57 -7.80
C LYS A 31 -16.36 -4.09 -8.09
N LEU A 32 -17.36 -3.22 -7.89
CA LEU A 32 -17.22 -1.78 -8.09
C LEU A 32 -16.14 -1.16 -7.18
N TRP A 33 -16.10 -1.53 -5.90
CA TRP A 33 -15.06 -1.05 -4.99
C TRP A 33 -13.67 -1.51 -5.40
N ARG A 34 -13.55 -2.75 -5.87
CA ARG A 34 -12.30 -3.30 -6.39
C ARG A 34 -11.83 -2.55 -7.63
N ASP A 35 -12.73 -2.34 -8.59
CA ASP A 35 -12.42 -1.62 -9.83
C ASP A 35 -12.04 -0.16 -9.55
N LEU A 36 -12.74 0.52 -8.64
CA LEU A 36 -12.40 1.88 -8.19
C LEU A 36 -11.05 1.95 -7.49
N ALA A 37 -10.74 0.97 -6.64
CA ALA A 37 -9.46 0.89 -5.96
C ALA A 37 -8.30 0.71 -6.94
N LEU A 38 -8.45 -0.15 -7.95
CA LEU A 38 -7.45 -0.36 -9.00
C LEU A 38 -7.23 0.91 -9.83
N ILE A 39 -8.31 1.59 -10.22
CA ILE A 39 -8.25 2.86 -10.96
C ILE A 39 -7.51 3.94 -10.16
N ALA A 40 -7.63 3.92 -8.83
CA ALA A 40 -6.95 4.90 -7.98
C ALA A 40 -5.48 4.51 -7.69
N ILE A 41 -5.21 3.23 -7.42
CA ILE A 41 -3.89 2.76 -7.01
C ILE A 41 -2.92 2.67 -8.20
N ALA A 42 -3.36 2.18 -9.36
CA ALA A 42 -2.49 1.99 -10.51
C ALA A 42 -1.79 3.28 -10.98
N PRO A 43 -2.49 4.41 -11.21
CA PRO A 43 -1.82 5.65 -11.60
C PRO A 43 -0.92 6.20 -10.50
N LEU A 44 -1.27 6.00 -9.22
CA LEU A 44 -0.42 6.42 -8.10
C LEU A 44 0.91 5.66 -8.10
N LEU A 45 0.88 4.34 -8.31
CA LEU A 45 2.09 3.51 -8.38
C LEU A 45 2.94 3.86 -9.62
N LEU A 46 2.30 4.08 -10.76
CA LEU A 46 2.98 4.53 -11.99
C LEU A 46 3.63 5.90 -11.78
N TYR A 47 2.92 6.83 -11.15
CA TYR A 47 3.46 8.15 -10.81
C TYR A 47 4.69 8.04 -9.90
N LEU A 48 4.60 7.21 -8.86
CA LEU A 48 5.71 6.99 -7.93
C LEU A 48 6.91 6.36 -8.63
N LEU A 49 6.67 5.36 -9.46
CA LEU A 49 7.72 4.69 -10.25
C LEU A 49 8.37 5.66 -11.24
N ALA A 50 7.57 6.45 -11.96
CA ALA A 50 8.08 7.46 -12.89
C ALA A 50 8.89 8.54 -12.17
N SER A 51 8.44 8.99 -11.00
CA SER A 51 9.17 9.96 -10.17
C SER A 51 10.51 9.42 -9.70
N LEU A 52 10.56 8.15 -9.26
CA LEU A 52 11.82 7.51 -8.87
C LEU A 52 12.75 7.28 -10.07
N ALA A 53 12.21 6.84 -11.22
CA ALA A 53 12.99 6.55 -12.41
C ALA A 53 13.59 7.82 -13.07
N THR A 54 12.95 8.96 -12.89
CA THR A 54 13.39 10.25 -13.44
C THR A 54 13.97 11.17 -12.37
N TYR A 55 14.41 10.61 -11.25
CA TYR A 55 15.09 11.38 -10.20
C TYR A 55 16.36 12.05 -10.74
N SER A 56 16.51 13.32 -10.41
CA SER A 56 17.70 14.10 -10.70
C SER A 56 18.13 14.88 -9.46
N ALA A 57 19.41 14.81 -9.11
CA ALA A 57 19.96 15.55 -7.97
C ALA A 57 20.00 17.08 -8.21
N THR A 58 19.72 17.53 -9.44
CA THR A 58 19.62 18.96 -9.76
C THR A 58 18.24 19.54 -9.52
N ASP A 59 17.21 18.68 -9.36
CA ASP A 59 15.84 19.10 -9.08
C ASP A 59 15.69 19.51 -7.61
N PRO A 60 14.77 20.40 -7.28
CA PRO A 60 14.50 20.74 -5.88
C PRO A 60 13.99 19.53 -5.12
N GLY A 61 14.68 19.16 -4.06
CA GLY A 61 14.38 18.00 -3.20
C GLY A 61 14.29 18.36 -1.73
N TRP A 62 14.18 17.35 -0.89
CA TRP A 62 14.25 17.50 0.56
C TRP A 62 15.70 17.67 1.04
N SER A 63 16.64 16.96 0.44
CA SER A 63 18.05 16.96 0.81
C SER A 63 18.82 18.17 0.25
N HIS A 64 18.27 18.83 -0.76
CA HIS A 64 18.92 19.97 -1.42
C HIS A 64 17.89 20.92 -2.04
N THR A 65 18.25 22.21 -2.13
CA THR A 65 17.34 23.26 -2.61
C THR A 65 17.17 23.28 -4.12
N GLY A 66 17.96 22.54 -4.89
CA GLY A 66 17.91 22.52 -6.34
C GLY A 66 18.22 23.89 -7.00
N SER A 67 18.19 23.94 -8.30
CA SER A 67 18.32 25.22 -9.05
C SER A 67 16.97 25.92 -9.14
N VAL A 68 16.88 27.16 -8.63
CA VAL A 68 15.64 27.98 -8.70
C VAL A 68 15.26 28.35 -10.13
N VAL A 69 16.21 28.31 -11.05
CA VAL A 69 16.08 28.81 -12.43
C VAL A 69 15.95 27.69 -13.46
N ALA A 70 16.36 26.47 -13.14
CA ALA A 70 16.31 25.35 -14.09
C ALA A 70 14.92 24.69 -14.15
N PRO A 71 14.49 24.19 -15.32
CA PRO A 71 13.29 23.37 -15.40
C PRO A 71 13.49 22.07 -14.63
N VAL A 72 12.43 21.59 -13.95
CA VAL A 72 12.45 20.33 -13.22
C VAL A 72 12.47 19.18 -14.21
N HIS A 73 13.43 18.27 -14.06
CA HIS A 73 13.62 17.11 -14.96
C HIS A 73 12.71 15.93 -14.58
N ASN A 74 12.31 15.88 -13.31
CA ASN A 74 11.47 14.79 -12.82
C ASN A 74 10.08 14.80 -13.49
N MET A 75 9.65 13.65 -14.04
CA MET A 75 8.33 13.50 -14.68
C MET A 75 7.17 13.77 -13.71
N GLY A 76 7.36 13.56 -12.42
CA GLY A 76 6.39 13.88 -11.37
C GLY A 76 6.40 15.37 -10.97
N GLY A 77 7.18 16.22 -11.67
CA GLY A 77 7.36 17.63 -11.33
C GLY A 77 8.05 17.83 -9.99
N LYS A 78 7.89 19.01 -9.38
CA LYS A 78 8.53 19.35 -8.10
C LYS A 78 8.13 18.40 -6.97
N PHE A 79 6.86 17.97 -6.93
CA PHE A 79 6.37 17.06 -5.92
C PHE A 79 6.94 15.65 -6.09
N GLY A 80 7.02 15.15 -7.33
CA GLY A 80 7.66 13.89 -7.64
C GLY A 80 9.15 13.87 -7.31
N ALA A 81 9.87 14.95 -7.66
CA ALA A 81 11.28 15.12 -7.32
C ALA A 81 11.50 15.07 -5.79
N TRP A 82 10.65 15.77 -5.03
CA TRP A 82 10.73 15.80 -3.57
C TRP A 82 10.47 14.42 -2.95
N ILE A 83 9.42 13.71 -3.40
CA ILE A 83 9.12 12.36 -2.92
C ILE A 83 10.25 11.38 -3.28
N ALA A 84 10.74 11.43 -4.52
CA ALA A 84 11.81 10.57 -4.98
C ALA A 84 13.11 10.80 -4.17
N ASP A 85 13.44 12.06 -3.89
CA ASP A 85 14.60 12.42 -3.07
C ASP A 85 14.49 11.85 -1.64
N VAL A 86 13.35 12.05 -0.97
CA VAL A 86 13.10 11.49 0.37
C VAL A 86 13.23 9.96 0.37
N LEU A 87 12.60 9.30 -0.60
CA LEU A 87 12.61 7.84 -0.66
C LEU A 87 14.01 7.28 -0.97
N LEU A 88 14.74 7.91 -1.88
CA LEU A 88 16.10 7.49 -2.22
C LEU A 88 17.09 7.77 -1.09
N GLN A 89 16.92 8.86 -0.34
CA GLN A 89 17.74 9.15 0.83
C GLN A 89 17.49 8.16 1.99
N LEU A 90 16.23 7.76 2.21
CA LEU A 90 15.87 6.84 3.30
C LEU A 90 16.14 5.37 2.96
N PHE A 91 15.86 4.96 1.73
CA PHE A 91 15.86 3.55 1.32
C PHE A 91 16.88 3.22 0.22
N GLY A 92 17.55 4.24 -0.34
CA GLY A 92 18.44 4.03 -1.47
C GLY A 92 17.71 3.36 -2.65
N TYR A 93 18.40 2.48 -3.37
CA TYR A 93 17.82 1.75 -4.51
C TYR A 93 16.64 0.82 -4.14
N VAL A 94 16.49 0.47 -2.86
CA VAL A 94 15.34 -0.33 -2.38
C VAL A 94 14.03 0.45 -2.51
N ALA A 95 14.07 1.78 -2.61
CA ALA A 95 12.91 2.62 -2.88
C ALA A 95 12.14 2.20 -4.14
N PHE A 96 12.82 1.67 -5.16
CA PHE A 96 12.18 1.15 -6.39
C PHE A 96 11.31 -0.10 -6.15
N LEU A 97 11.56 -0.85 -5.08
CA LEU A 97 10.73 -1.98 -4.71
C LEU A 97 9.40 -1.56 -4.05
N LEU A 98 9.33 -0.35 -3.48
CA LEU A 98 8.12 0.12 -2.79
C LEU A 98 6.87 0.10 -3.67
N PRO A 99 6.86 0.72 -4.88
CA PRO A 99 5.67 0.66 -5.74
C PRO A 99 5.31 -0.77 -6.16
N VAL A 100 6.28 -1.64 -6.36
CA VAL A 100 6.05 -3.05 -6.73
C VAL A 100 5.40 -3.80 -5.58
N VAL A 101 5.91 -3.62 -4.36
CA VAL A 101 5.38 -4.27 -3.17
C VAL A 101 3.99 -3.77 -2.81
N ILE A 102 3.77 -2.46 -2.86
CA ILE A 102 2.44 -1.87 -2.63
C ILE A 102 1.46 -2.40 -3.68
N GLY A 103 1.88 -2.50 -4.94
CA GLY A 103 1.08 -3.09 -6.03
C GLY A 103 0.74 -4.56 -5.77
N ALA A 104 1.71 -5.36 -5.37
CA ALA A 104 1.52 -6.78 -5.07
C ALA A 104 0.58 -6.99 -3.87
N ILE A 105 0.76 -6.21 -2.79
CA ILE A 105 -0.12 -6.26 -1.61
C ILE A 105 -1.53 -5.84 -1.99
N SER A 106 -1.67 -4.75 -2.76
CA SER A 106 -2.98 -4.28 -3.25
C SER A 106 -3.66 -5.34 -4.13
N TRP A 107 -2.90 -5.99 -5.00
CA TRP A 107 -3.41 -7.08 -5.84
C TRP A 107 -3.91 -8.25 -4.99
N ILE A 108 -3.11 -8.73 -4.03
CA ILE A 108 -3.49 -9.83 -3.14
C ILE A 108 -4.72 -9.45 -2.31
N ALA A 109 -4.75 -8.23 -1.75
CA ALA A 109 -5.88 -7.75 -0.96
C ALA A 109 -7.18 -7.64 -1.78
N LEU A 110 -7.09 -7.26 -3.05
CA LEU A 110 -8.26 -7.07 -3.91
C LEU A 110 -8.75 -8.35 -4.58
N PHE A 111 -7.85 -9.29 -4.88
CA PHE A 111 -8.16 -10.52 -5.62
C PHE A 111 -8.02 -11.80 -4.78
N GLY A 112 -7.26 -11.77 -3.69
CA GLY A 112 -7.11 -12.91 -2.78
C GLY A 112 -8.34 -13.21 -1.92
N MET A 113 -9.34 -12.32 -1.93
CA MET A 113 -10.58 -12.48 -1.16
C MET A 113 -11.58 -13.50 -1.76
N ASP A 114 -11.29 -14.01 -2.97
CA ASP A 114 -12.20 -14.94 -3.67
C ASP A 114 -11.87 -16.43 -3.42
N SER A 115 -10.86 -16.75 -2.59
CA SER A 115 -10.27 -18.10 -2.60
C SER A 115 -10.90 -19.14 -1.70
N ASP A 116 -11.58 -18.77 -0.60
CA ASP A 116 -12.23 -19.78 0.27
C ASP A 116 -13.45 -19.19 0.96
N GLY A 117 -14.58 -19.89 0.87
CA GLY A 117 -15.95 -19.49 1.21
C GLY A 117 -16.22 -18.91 2.62
N ASP A 118 -15.24 -18.62 3.43
CA ASP A 118 -15.38 -18.10 4.79
C ASP A 118 -15.19 -16.58 4.90
N GLY A 119 -14.92 -15.90 3.78
CA GLY A 119 -14.99 -14.43 3.68
C GLY A 119 -13.89 -13.66 4.40
N GLU A 120 -12.91 -14.31 5.00
CA GLU A 120 -11.74 -13.64 5.56
C GLU A 120 -10.60 -13.57 4.53
N PRO A 121 -10.00 -12.36 4.31
CA PRO A 121 -8.88 -12.24 3.39
C PRO A 121 -7.67 -12.99 3.94
N ASP A 122 -7.12 -13.94 3.17
CA ASP A 122 -5.82 -14.54 3.52
C ASP A 122 -4.71 -13.50 3.36
N LEU A 123 -4.40 -12.82 4.45
CA LEU A 123 -3.32 -11.84 4.53
C LEU A 123 -1.94 -12.49 4.66
N GLY A 124 -1.85 -13.83 4.73
CA GLY A 124 -0.61 -14.54 4.89
C GLY A 124 0.44 -14.21 3.81
N PRO A 125 0.10 -14.22 2.51
CA PRO A 125 1.02 -13.82 1.45
C PRO A 125 1.44 -12.36 1.53
N ALA A 126 0.50 -11.45 1.85
CA ALA A 126 0.79 -10.03 2.01
C ALA A 126 1.75 -9.77 3.18
N LEU A 127 1.52 -10.40 4.33
CA LEU A 127 2.40 -10.30 5.51
C LEU A 127 3.80 -10.87 5.24
N ARG A 128 3.91 -11.95 4.47
CA ARG A 128 5.21 -12.51 4.05
C ARG A 128 5.97 -11.53 3.15
N LEU A 129 5.29 -10.89 2.18
CA LEU A 129 5.90 -9.86 1.33
C LEU A 129 6.36 -8.66 2.14
N VAL A 130 5.55 -8.15 3.07
CA VAL A 130 5.93 -7.05 3.99
C VAL A 130 7.15 -7.45 4.82
N GLY A 131 7.19 -8.68 5.33
CA GLY A 131 8.33 -9.20 6.10
C GLY A 131 9.62 -9.28 5.26
N ILE A 132 9.54 -9.79 4.04
CA ILE A 132 10.69 -9.86 3.11
C ILE A 132 11.22 -8.47 2.78
N VAL A 133 10.34 -7.51 2.49
CA VAL A 133 10.75 -6.13 2.18
C VAL A 133 11.33 -5.44 3.41
N GLY A 134 10.71 -5.61 4.57
CA GLY A 134 11.26 -5.10 5.83
C GLY A 134 12.65 -5.66 6.11
N PHE A 135 12.86 -6.95 5.86
CA PHE A 135 14.18 -7.60 6.00
C PHE A 135 15.21 -7.04 5.01
N LEU A 136 14.82 -6.82 3.75
CA LEU A 136 15.72 -6.23 2.75
C LEU A 136 16.10 -4.78 3.10
N ILE A 137 15.14 -3.97 3.56
CA ILE A 137 15.39 -2.60 4.00
C ILE A 137 16.33 -2.59 5.20
N ALA A 138 16.05 -3.40 6.21
CA ALA A 138 16.90 -3.51 7.40
C ALA A 138 18.29 -4.03 7.06
N GLY A 139 18.40 -5.03 6.18
CA GLY A 139 19.64 -5.60 5.72
C GLY A 139 20.53 -4.62 4.97
N THR A 140 19.95 -3.83 4.05
CA THR A 140 20.69 -2.78 3.34
C THR A 140 21.14 -1.66 4.26
N GLY A 141 20.30 -1.25 5.23
CA GLY A 141 20.67 -0.26 6.24
C GLY A 141 21.84 -0.73 7.13
N LEU A 142 21.80 -1.97 7.60
CA LEU A 142 22.89 -2.56 8.39
C LEU A 142 24.19 -2.72 7.58
N LEU A 143 24.08 -3.12 6.31
CA LEU A 143 25.25 -3.26 5.44
C LEU A 143 25.91 -1.90 5.18
N HIS A 144 25.09 -0.86 4.95
CA HIS A 144 25.57 0.50 4.77
C HIS A 144 26.31 1.01 6.02
N LEU A 145 25.75 0.79 7.21
CA LEU A 145 26.39 1.17 8.47
C LEU A 145 27.73 0.43 8.68
N ARG A 146 27.82 -0.87 8.34
CA ARG A 146 29.06 -1.63 8.48
C ARG A 146 30.15 -1.22 7.50
N LEU A 147 29.79 -0.91 6.25
CA LEU A 147 30.75 -0.50 5.24
C LEU A 147 31.31 0.92 5.50
N PHE A 148 30.47 1.82 6.05
CA PHE A 148 30.93 3.18 6.39
C PHE A 148 31.62 3.27 7.76
N SER A 149 31.42 2.33 8.68
CA SER A 149 32.05 2.30 10.01
C SER A 149 33.44 1.60 10.00
N GLY A 150 33.88 1.07 8.88
CA GLY A 150 35.14 0.35 8.74
C GLY A 150 36.36 1.18 8.36
N ASP A 151 36.20 2.47 8.07
CA ASP A 151 37.26 3.36 7.59
C ASP A 151 37.63 4.46 8.61
N VAL A 152 37.57 4.16 9.92
CA VAL A 152 38.12 5.04 10.99
C VAL A 152 39.18 4.31 11.78
#